data_c356c58ee6b5adaf26da630e980c2856
#
_entry.id   c356c58ee6b5adaf26da630e980c2856
#
_cell.length_a   1.000
_cell.length_b   1.000
_cell.length_c   1.000
_cell.angle_alpha   90.00
_cell.angle_beta   90.00
_cell.angle_gamma   90.00
#
_symmetry.space_group_name_H-M   'P 1'
#
loop_
_entity.id
_entity.type
_entity.pdbx_description
1 polymer ?
#
loop_
_entity_poly.entity_id
_entity_poly.type
_entity_poly.pdbx_seq_one_letter_code
_entity_poly.pdbx_strand_id
1 'polypeptide(L)'
;KQKHVVALCGECADEVFGGYPWFHKKEAFEGHCFPWSPDLTVRTHLLKRSIRSALKVEDYVNRRYEESIAEVPALEGENPQEKRRREISWLNIRWFMSTLLDRKDRMSMASGLEVRVPYADHRLVEYVFNAPWSFKCHNGVVKSLLRDAAEPWIPDDIRMRKKSPYPKTHNPAYEAIVRKRLGDIMKDSSEPIHTLVDEGEVHKLMESKSDYGKPWFGQLMAGPQMMAYLIEINYWLKKYEIRTEL
;
A
#
# COMPACT_ATOMS: atom_id res chain seq x y z
N LYS A 1 -16.73 -0.73 -20.28
CA LYS A 1 -18.12 -1.19 -20.12
C LYS A 1 -18.93 -1.13 -21.41
N GLN A 2 -18.72 -0.17 -22.30
CA GLN A 2 -19.50 -0.06 -23.56
C GLN A 2 -19.37 -1.30 -24.48
N LYS A 3 -18.21 -1.97 -24.45
CA LYS A 3 -17.92 -3.15 -25.29
C LYS A 3 -17.63 -4.42 -24.48
N HIS A 4 -17.06 -4.27 -23.28
CA HIS A 4 -16.64 -5.38 -22.44
C HIS A 4 -17.05 -5.17 -21.00
N VAL A 5 -17.43 -6.23 -20.31
CA VAL A 5 -17.83 -6.22 -18.89
C VAL A 5 -16.77 -6.83 -17.98
N VAL A 6 -15.79 -7.51 -18.57
CA VAL A 6 -14.67 -8.15 -17.86
C VAL A 6 -13.36 -7.65 -18.46
N ALA A 7 -12.37 -7.39 -17.59
CA ALA A 7 -10.99 -7.08 -17.96
C ALA A 7 -10.01 -7.96 -17.18
N LEU A 8 -8.90 -8.34 -17.82
CA LEU A 8 -7.77 -8.98 -17.13
C LEU A 8 -6.73 -7.92 -16.75
N CYS A 9 -6.16 -8.05 -15.56
CA CYS A 9 -5.15 -7.13 -15.05
C CYS A 9 -3.93 -7.88 -14.51
N GLY A 10 -2.75 -7.30 -14.71
CA GLY A 10 -1.47 -7.83 -14.22
C GLY A 10 -1.15 -7.49 -12.76
N GLU A 11 -2.10 -7.00 -11.96
CA GLU A 11 -1.89 -6.79 -10.52
C GLU A 11 -1.59 -8.11 -9.81
N CYS A 12 -1.01 -8.02 -8.62
CA CYS A 12 -0.51 -9.10 -7.79
C CYS A 12 0.81 -9.75 -8.25
N ALA A 13 1.29 -9.48 -9.45
CA ALA A 13 2.58 -10.01 -9.89
C ALA A 13 3.77 -9.48 -9.05
N ASP A 14 3.72 -8.24 -8.58
CA ASP A 14 4.78 -7.67 -7.74
C ASP A 14 4.74 -8.25 -6.32
N GLU A 15 3.56 -8.51 -5.78
CA GLU A 15 3.34 -9.10 -4.47
C GLU A 15 3.82 -10.55 -4.43
N VAL A 16 3.45 -11.33 -5.44
CA VAL A 16 3.71 -12.76 -5.49
C VAL A 16 5.16 -13.07 -5.88
N PHE A 17 5.70 -12.35 -6.87
CA PHE A 17 7.05 -12.58 -7.41
C PHE A 17 8.13 -11.64 -6.85
N GLY A 18 7.85 -10.86 -5.82
CA GLY A 18 8.86 -10.02 -5.16
C GLY A 18 9.29 -8.79 -5.96
N GLY A 19 8.35 -8.12 -6.63
CA GLY A 19 8.63 -6.98 -7.51
C GLY A 19 8.86 -5.64 -6.82
N TYR A 20 8.58 -5.51 -5.54
CA TYR A 20 8.70 -4.24 -4.81
C TYR A 20 10.10 -3.99 -4.26
N PRO A 21 10.50 -2.72 -4.07
CA PRO A 21 11.81 -2.36 -3.55
C PRO A 21 12.13 -2.95 -2.18
N TRP A 22 11.14 -3.13 -1.33
CA TRP A 22 11.35 -3.66 0.03
C TRP A 22 11.74 -5.13 0.07
N PHE A 23 11.59 -5.88 -1.00
CA PHE A 23 12.18 -7.21 -1.13
C PHE A 23 13.71 -7.19 -1.31
N HIS A 24 14.28 -6.02 -1.64
CA HIS A 24 15.67 -5.86 -2.03
C HIS A 24 16.46 -4.89 -1.13
N LYS A 25 15.77 -4.16 -0.26
CA LYS A 25 16.40 -3.15 0.60
C LYS A 25 16.75 -3.71 1.97
N LYS A 26 17.97 -3.37 2.42
CA LYS A 26 18.50 -3.78 3.72
C LYS A 26 17.56 -3.38 4.86
N GLU A 27 17.04 -2.16 4.82
CA GLU A 27 16.17 -1.62 5.87
C GLU A 27 14.88 -2.44 6.07
N ALA A 28 14.35 -3.06 5.00
CA ALA A 28 13.19 -3.93 5.10
C ALA A 28 13.50 -5.29 5.71
N PHE A 29 14.75 -5.76 5.55
CA PHE A 29 15.23 -6.99 6.18
C PHE A 29 15.49 -6.82 7.66
N GLU A 30 16.07 -5.71 8.07
CA GLU A 30 16.43 -5.40 9.46
C GLU A 30 15.24 -4.82 10.25
N GLY A 31 14.24 -4.30 9.55
CA GLY A 31 13.08 -3.67 10.17
C GLY A 31 12.08 -4.67 10.75
N HIS A 32 11.56 -4.36 11.93
CA HIS A 32 10.47 -5.09 12.59
C HIS A 32 9.14 -4.35 12.41
N CYS A 33 8.74 -4.12 11.17
CA CYS A 33 7.54 -3.38 10.81
C CYS A 33 7.04 -3.77 9.42
N PHE A 34 5.85 -3.31 9.05
CA PHE A 34 5.36 -3.46 7.68
C PHE A 34 6.25 -2.69 6.69
N PRO A 35 6.89 -3.35 5.71
CA PRO A 35 7.92 -2.72 4.87
C PRO A 35 7.46 -1.52 4.04
N TRP A 36 6.17 -1.43 3.75
CA TRP A 36 5.57 -0.32 3.00
C TRP A 36 5.08 0.84 3.89
N SER A 37 5.20 0.70 5.19
CA SER A 37 4.75 1.69 6.18
C SER A 37 5.67 1.69 7.42
N PRO A 38 6.97 1.92 7.24
CA PRO A 38 7.93 1.83 8.35
C PRO A 38 7.82 2.99 9.34
N ASP A 39 7.27 4.13 8.91
CA ASP A 39 7.10 5.33 9.73
C ASP A 39 5.62 5.71 9.83
N LEU A 40 5.08 5.63 11.04
CA LEU A 40 3.71 5.99 11.34
C LEU A 40 3.56 7.47 11.75
N THR A 41 4.67 8.13 12.10
CA THR A 41 4.64 9.46 12.71
C THR A 41 3.96 10.51 11.83
N VAL A 42 4.16 10.41 10.50
CA VAL A 42 3.53 11.34 9.52
C VAL A 42 2.00 11.31 9.62
N ARG A 43 1.41 10.17 9.95
CA ARG A 43 -0.05 10.01 10.11
C ARG A 43 -0.51 10.30 11.54
N THR A 44 0.22 9.79 12.52
CA THR A 44 -0.18 9.91 13.92
C THR A 44 -0.02 11.32 14.46
N HIS A 45 0.93 12.13 13.93
CA HIS A 45 1.05 13.53 14.28
C HIS A 45 -0.16 14.38 13.87
N LEU A 46 -0.89 13.97 12.86
CA LEU A 46 -2.13 14.65 12.44
C LEU A 46 -3.30 14.43 13.40
N LEU A 47 -3.18 13.48 14.33
CA LEU A 47 -4.23 13.19 15.32
C LEU A 47 -4.06 14.05 16.57
N LYS A 48 -5.18 14.46 17.17
CA LYS A 48 -5.18 15.04 18.51
C LYS A 48 -4.44 14.15 19.50
N ARG A 49 -3.75 14.76 20.46
CA ARG A 49 -3.01 14.00 21.48
C ARG A 49 -3.89 13.01 22.24
N SER A 50 -5.12 13.40 22.61
CA SER A 50 -6.09 12.51 23.27
C SER A 50 -6.42 11.29 22.43
N ILE A 51 -6.70 11.50 21.15
CA ILE A 51 -7.00 10.44 20.18
C ILE A 51 -5.81 9.48 20.04
N ARG A 52 -4.61 10.02 19.82
CA ARG A 52 -3.40 9.22 19.70
C ARG A 52 -3.13 8.38 20.94
N SER A 53 -3.32 8.96 22.13
CA SER A 53 -3.14 8.25 23.40
C SER A 53 -4.18 7.17 23.63
N ALA A 54 -5.42 7.38 23.21
CA ALA A 54 -6.49 6.40 23.34
C ALA A 54 -6.36 5.25 22.33
N LEU A 55 -6.06 5.56 21.07
CA LEU A 55 -5.97 4.55 20.02
C LEU A 55 -4.67 3.71 20.07
N LYS A 56 -3.59 4.25 20.66
CA LYS A 56 -2.27 3.57 20.73
C LYS A 56 -1.88 2.95 19.37
N VAL A 57 -1.88 3.80 18.33
CA VAL A 57 -1.78 3.35 16.93
C VAL A 57 -0.53 2.53 16.69
N GLU A 58 0.60 2.93 17.27
CA GLU A 58 1.89 2.25 17.17
C GLU A 58 1.80 0.83 17.79
N ASP A 59 1.22 0.71 18.98
CA ASP A 59 1.05 -0.58 19.66
C ASP A 59 0.12 -1.50 18.85
N TYR A 60 -0.95 -0.93 18.27
CA TYR A 60 -1.86 -1.68 17.42
C TYR A 60 -1.15 -2.23 16.18
N VAL A 61 -0.39 -1.39 15.48
CA VAL A 61 0.32 -1.78 14.25
C VAL A 61 1.41 -2.80 14.56
N ASN A 62 2.18 -2.61 15.64
CA ASN A 62 3.21 -3.55 16.07
C ASN A 62 2.62 -4.92 16.41
N ARG A 63 1.54 -4.95 17.18
CA ARG A 63 0.84 -6.19 17.50
C ARG A 63 0.35 -6.91 16.23
N ARG A 64 -0.25 -6.18 15.27
CA ARG A 64 -0.68 -6.76 13.99
C ARG A 64 0.48 -7.32 13.17
N TYR A 65 1.62 -6.65 13.23
CA TYR A 65 2.83 -7.14 12.59
C TYR A 65 3.30 -8.45 13.26
N GLU A 66 3.43 -8.48 14.57
CA GLU A 66 3.89 -9.67 15.33
C GLU A 66 2.96 -10.86 15.14
N GLU A 67 1.64 -10.65 15.25
CA GLU A 67 0.63 -11.67 14.97
C GLU A 67 0.79 -12.24 13.56
N SER A 68 1.02 -11.37 12.56
CA SER A 68 1.19 -11.81 11.18
C SER A 68 2.49 -12.58 10.95
N ILE A 69 3.57 -12.23 11.64
CA ILE A 69 4.84 -12.96 11.58
C ILE A 69 4.71 -14.33 12.25
N ALA A 70 3.96 -14.42 13.35
CA ALA A 70 3.71 -15.69 14.03
C ALA A 70 2.90 -16.71 13.19
N GLU A 71 2.13 -16.23 12.23
CA GLU A 71 1.37 -17.07 11.29
C GLU A 71 2.18 -17.59 10.09
N VAL A 72 3.43 -17.11 9.91
CA VAL A 72 4.24 -17.46 8.73
C VAL A 72 4.64 -18.94 8.83
N PRO A 73 4.34 -19.75 7.79
CA PRO A 73 4.79 -21.14 7.75
C PRO A 73 6.31 -21.24 7.82
N ALA A 74 6.84 -21.93 8.83
CA ALA A 74 8.27 -22.17 8.98
C ALA A 74 8.70 -23.38 8.15
N LEU A 75 9.87 -23.31 7.52
CA LEU A 75 10.53 -24.45 6.89
C LEU A 75 11.73 -24.90 7.71
N GLU A 76 11.83 -26.19 7.96
CA GLU A 76 12.98 -26.77 8.66
C GLU A 76 14.26 -26.55 7.83
N GLY A 77 15.33 -26.11 8.50
CA GLY A 77 16.62 -25.85 7.85
C GLY A 77 16.68 -24.59 6.97
N GLU A 78 15.63 -23.76 6.94
CA GLU A 78 15.65 -22.51 6.19
C GLU A 78 16.67 -21.53 6.76
N ASN A 79 17.51 -20.93 5.90
CA ASN A 79 18.46 -19.93 6.37
C ASN A 79 17.74 -18.61 6.75
N PRO A 80 18.33 -17.78 7.64
CA PRO A 80 17.67 -16.56 8.13
C PRO A 80 17.23 -15.58 7.04
N GLN A 81 17.96 -15.50 5.93
CA GLN A 81 17.65 -14.60 4.84
C GLN A 81 16.44 -15.07 4.05
N GLU A 82 16.34 -16.37 3.76
CA GLU A 82 15.15 -16.96 3.09
C GLU A 82 13.93 -16.88 4.01
N LYS A 83 14.10 -17.15 5.30
CA LYS A 83 13.04 -16.96 6.29
C LYS A 83 12.50 -15.53 6.26
N ARG A 84 13.39 -14.53 6.29
CA ARG A 84 12.97 -13.12 6.25
C ARG A 84 12.24 -12.76 4.96
N ARG A 85 12.67 -13.28 3.81
CA ARG A 85 11.97 -13.11 2.54
C ARG A 85 10.59 -13.73 2.54
N ARG A 86 10.45 -14.89 3.17
CA ARG A 86 9.15 -15.56 3.38
C ARG A 86 8.23 -14.71 4.24
N GLU A 87 8.72 -14.16 5.33
CA GLU A 87 7.98 -13.23 6.18
C GLU A 87 7.49 -12.00 5.40
N ILE A 88 8.38 -11.35 4.64
CA ILE A 88 8.02 -10.20 3.79
C ILE A 88 6.99 -10.60 2.73
N SER A 89 7.13 -11.76 2.11
CA SER A 89 6.16 -12.28 1.13
C SER A 89 4.79 -12.51 1.76
N TRP A 90 4.76 -13.13 2.95
CA TRP A 90 3.53 -13.35 3.71
C TRP A 90 2.81 -12.04 4.03
N LEU A 91 3.53 -11.07 4.58
CA LEU A 91 2.99 -9.74 4.88
C LEU A 91 2.41 -9.07 3.62
N ASN A 92 3.13 -9.18 2.48
CA ASN A 92 2.65 -8.63 1.22
C ASN A 92 1.34 -9.26 0.77
N ILE A 93 1.25 -10.58 0.78
CA ILE A 93 0.05 -11.31 0.34
C ILE A 93 -1.12 -10.99 1.28
N ARG A 94 -0.90 -11.08 2.59
CA ARG A 94 -1.95 -10.94 3.59
C ARG A 94 -2.52 -9.51 3.68
N TRP A 95 -1.67 -8.51 3.59
CA TRP A 95 -2.06 -7.11 3.85
C TRP A 95 -2.02 -6.23 2.61
N PHE A 96 -0.87 -6.14 1.96
CA PHE A 96 -0.69 -5.19 0.87
C PHE A 96 -1.48 -5.59 -0.36
N MET A 97 -1.38 -6.84 -0.78
CA MET A 97 -2.15 -7.40 -1.91
C MET A 97 -3.65 -7.31 -1.65
N SER A 98 -4.11 -7.69 -0.46
CA SER A 98 -5.53 -7.62 -0.09
C SER A 98 -6.08 -6.20 -0.18
N THR A 99 -5.31 -5.20 0.28
CA THR A 99 -5.67 -3.78 0.17
C THR A 99 -5.78 -3.33 -1.29
N LEU A 100 -4.85 -3.76 -2.14
CA LEU A 100 -4.87 -3.41 -3.57
C LEU A 100 -6.05 -4.07 -4.29
N LEU A 101 -6.34 -5.33 -3.97
CA LEU A 101 -7.47 -6.07 -4.54
C LEU A 101 -8.80 -5.44 -4.13
N ASP A 102 -8.99 -5.12 -2.85
CA ASP A 102 -10.20 -4.46 -2.37
C ASP A 102 -10.42 -3.11 -3.06
N ARG A 103 -9.37 -2.29 -3.16
CA ARG A 103 -9.43 -1.03 -3.92
C ARG A 103 -9.80 -1.27 -5.38
N LYS A 104 -9.16 -2.23 -6.05
CA LYS A 104 -9.40 -2.53 -7.46
C LYS A 104 -10.83 -2.97 -7.68
N ASP A 105 -11.32 -3.92 -6.90
CA ASP A 105 -12.68 -4.45 -7.00
C ASP A 105 -13.71 -3.34 -6.83
N ARG A 106 -13.66 -2.61 -5.71
CA ARG A 106 -14.61 -1.53 -5.43
C ARG A 106 -14.65 -0.45 -6.50
N MET A 107 -13.47 0.00 -6.97
CA MET A 107 -13.39 1.06 -7.97
C MET A 107 -13.88 0.60 -9.35
N SER A 108 -13.54 -0.61 -9.78
CA SER A 108 -13.95 -1.13 -11.06
C SER A 108 -15.43 -1.53 -11.06
N MET A 109 -15.92 -2.16 -10.00
CA MET A 109 -17.32 -2.54 -9.86
C MET A 109 -18.25 -1.33 -9.73
N ALA A 110 -17.81 -0.24 -9.11
CA ALA A 110 -18.56 1.03 -9.12
C ALA A 110 -18.84 1.54 -10.55
N SER A 111 -17.99 1.17 -11.51
CA SER A 111 -18.20 1.43 -12.95
C SER A 111 -18.84 0.25 -13.69
N GLY A 112 -19.18 -0.84 -12.99
CA GLY A 112 -19.73 -2.07 -13.54
C GLY A 112 -18.76 -2.83 -14.45
N LEU A 113 -17.44 -2.73 -14.19
CA LEU A 113 -16.39 -3.48 -14.88
C LEU A 113 -15.79 -4.50 -13.90
N GLU A 114 -15.97 -5.78 -14.18
CA GLU A 114 -15.32 -6.85 -13.44
C GLU A 114 -13.84 -6.94 -13.83
N VAL A 115 -12.94 -6.78 -12.89
CA VAL A 115 -11.50 -6.95 -13.14
C VAL A 115 -11.01 -8.25 -12.48
N ARG A 116 -10.46 -9.13 -13.30
CA ARG A 116 -9.84 -10.38 -12.86
C ARG A 116 -8.33 -10.24 -12.83
N VAL A 117 -7.71 -10.87 -11.82
CA VAL A 117 -6.28 -10.78 -11.51
C VAL A 117 -5.66 -12.19 -11.49
N PRO A 118 -5.26 -12.73 -12.65
CA PRO A 118 -4.77 -14.11 -12.75
C PRO A 118 -3.58 -14.43 -11.83
N TYR A 119 -2.74 -13.43 -11.49
CA TYR A 119 -1.62 -13.62 -10.57
C TYR A 119 -2.03 -13.83 -9.11
N ALA A 120 -3.30 -13.58 -8.76
CA ALA A 120 -3.85 -13.90 -7.44
C ALA A 120 -4.52 -15.28 -7.38
N ASP A 121 -4.42 -16.10 -8.42
CA ASP A 121 -4.87 -17.49 -8.36
C ASP A 121 -4.12 -18.22 -7.24
N HIS A 122 -4.88 -18.81 -6.29
CA HIS A 122 -4.31 -19.43 -5.09
C HIS A 122 -3.27 -20.50 -5.40
N ARG A 123 -3.47 -21.28 -6.48
CA ARG A 123 -2.54 -22.33 -6.92
C ARG A 123 -1.19 -21.74 -7.34
N LEU A 124 -1.23 -20.59 -8.05
CA LEU A 124 -0.03 -19.88 -8.44
C LEU A 124 0.65 -19.24 -7.23
N VAL A 125 -0.13 -18.64 -6.33
CA VAL A 125 0.39 -18.01 -5.10
C VAL A 125 1.08 -19.07 -4.23
N GLU A 126 0.46 -20.22 -3.98
CA GLU A 126 1.04 -21.33 -3.20
C GLU A 126 2.32 -21.85 -3.83
N TYR A 127 2.33 -22.06 -5.14
CA TYR A 127 3.52 -22.53 -5.86
C TYR A 127 4.67 -21.53 -5.75
N VAL A 128 4.41 -20.26 -6.07
CA VAL A 128 5.45 -19.21 -6.07
C VAL A 128 5.90 -18.86 -4.65
N PHE A 129 5.00 -18.90 -3.65
CA PHE A 129 5.35 -18.67 -2.26
C PHE A 129 6.47 -19.62 -1.79
N ASN A 130 6.38 -20.89 -2.19
CA ASN A 130 7.37 -21.92 -1.85
C ASN A 130 8.61 -21.95 -2.74
N ALA A 131 8.61 -21.22 -3.88
CA ALA A 131 9.79 -21.15 -4.74
C ALA A 131 10.94 -20.41 -4.05
N PRO A 132 12.18 -20.94 -4.09
CA PRO A 132 13.36 -20.24 -3.57
C PRO A 132 13.56 -18.86 -4.16
N TRP A 133 14.10 -17.93 -3.38
CA TRP A 133 14.33 -16.57 -3.85
C TRP A 133 15.27 -16.50 -5.05
N SER A 134 16.24 -17.42 -5.11
CA SER A 134 17.15 -17.53 -6.26
C SER A 134 16.46 -17.70 -7.62
N PHE A 135 15.25 -18.24 -7.65
CA PHE A 135 14.42 -18.29 -8.85
C PHE A 135 13.62 -17.01 -9.07
N LYS A 136 13.12 -16.39 -8.01
CA LYS A 136 12.32 -15.15 -8.10
C LYS A 136 13.15 -13.94 -8.50
N CYS A 137 14.44 -13.94 -8.15
CA CYS A 137 15.38 -12.85 -8.42
C CYS A 137 16.79 -13.40 -8.71
N HIS A 138 16.94 -14.12 -9.82
CA HIS A 138 18.23 -14.65 -10.22
C HIS A 138 19.06 -13.58 -10.94
N ASN A 139 20.35 -13.53 -10.69
CA ASN A 139 21.29 -12.54 -11.27
C ASN A 139 20.85 -11.08 -11.08
N GLY A 140 20.12 -10.76 -9.99
CA GLY A 140 19.61 -9.41 -9.74
C GLY A 140 18.41 -9.01 -10.61
N VAL A 141 17.89 -9.90 -11.43
CA VAL A 141 16.72 -9.65 -12.29
C VAL A 141 15.44 -9.85 -11.49
N VAL A 142 14.75 -8.76 -11.19
CA VAL A 142 13.50 -8.76 -10.44
C VAL A 142 12.41 -9.52 -11.19
N LYS A 143 11.70 -10.42 -10.50
CA LYS A 143 10.66 -11.30 -11.06
C LYS A 143 11.21 -12.23 -12.16
N SER A 144 12.44 -12.71 -12.02
CA SER A 144 13.07 -13.58 -13.03
C SER A 144 12.24 -14.81 -13.33
N LEU A 145 11.71 -15.51 -12.33
CA LEU A 145 10.83 -16.67 -12.53
C LEU A 145 9.67 -16.39 -13.49
N LEU A 146 9.00 -15.24 -13.31
CA LEU A 146 7.90 -14.83 -14.19
C LEU A 146 8.40 -14.47 -15.59
N ARG A 147 9.54 -13.77 -15.68
CA ARG A 147 10.12 -13.35 -16.95
C ARG A 147 10.59 -14.54 -17.78
N ASP A 148 11.20 -15.52 -17.14
CA ASP A 148 11.69 -16.74 -17.81
C ASP A 148 10.50 -17.58 -18.30
N ALA A 149 9.47 -17.73 -17.50
CA ALA A 149 8.23 -18.40 -17.91
C ALA A 149 7.52 -17.68 -19.08
N ALA A 150 7.70 -16.38 -19.20
CA ALA A 150 7.07 -15.59 -20.27
C ALA A 150 7.90 -15.51 -21.57
N GLU A 151 9.12 -16.03 -21.58
CA GLU A 151 10.04 -15.96 -22.73
C GLU A 151 9.43 -16.43 -24.05
N PRO A 152 8.70 -17.57 -24.12
CA PRO A 152 8.13 -18.03 -25.37
C PRO A 152 6.92 -17.20 -25.87
N TRP A 153 6.38 -16.30 -25.03
CA TRP A 153 5.08 -15.68 -25.27
C TRP A 153 5.13 -14.17 -25.52
N ILE A 154 6.17 -13.50 -25.02
CA ILE A 154 6.26 -12.03 -25.13
C ILE A 154 7.64 -11.56 -25.61
N PRO A 155 7.70 -10.50 -26.42
CA PRO A 155 8.97 -9.94 -26.91
C PRO A 155 9.88 -9.49 -25.76
N ASP A 156 11.20 -9.55 -25.99
CA ASP A 156 12.23 -9.25 -24.99
C ASP A 156 12.19 -7.81 -24.47
N ASP A 157 11.88 -6.85 -25.31
CA ASP A 157 11.75 -5.44 -24.93
C ASP A 157 10.62 -5.23 -23.89
N ILE A 158 9.56 -6.02 -23.96
CA ILE A 158 8.47 -6.03 -22.98
C ILE A 158 8.87 -6.88 -21.76
N ARG A 159 9.37 -8.09 -22.00
CA ARG A 159 9.74 -9.07 -20.97
C ARG A 159 10.80 -8.50 -20.02
N MET A 160 11.82 -7.84 -20.57
CA MET A 160 12.96 -7.30 -19.81
C MET A 160 12.77 -5.83 -19.38
N ARG A 161 11.63 -5.23 -19.67
CA ARG A 161 11.35 -3.84 -19.27
C ARG A 161 11.51 -3.67 -17.77
N LYS A 162 12.25 -2.62 -17.38
CA LYS A 162 12.41 -2.24 -15.96
C LYS A 162 11.04 -1.90 -15.35
N LYS A 163 10.84 -2.29 -14.09
CA LYS A 163 9.66 -1.88 -13.35
C LYS A 163 9.57 -0.35 -13.32
N SER A 164 8.42 0.16 -13.72
CA SER A 164 8.05 1.55 -13.55
C SER A 164 6.79 1.60 -12.68
N PRO A 165 6.78 2.36 -11.58
CA PRO A 165 5.56 2.59 -10.83
C PRO A 165 4.57 3.37 -11.70
N TYR A 166 3.28 3.32 -11.35
CA TYR A 166 2.32 4.25 -11.95
C TYR A 166 2.81 5.69 -11.78
N PRO A 167 2.57 6.57 -12.76
CA PRO A 167 2.96 7.96 -12.64
C PRO A 167 2.37 8.56 -11.37
N LYS A 168 3.22 9.19 -10.56
CA LYS A 168 2.72 10.03 -9.48
C LYS A 168 1.87 11.13 -10.10
N THR A 169 0.78 11.48 -9.45
CA THR A 169 0.02 12.66 -9.83
C THR A 169 0.82 13.89 -9.40
N HIS A 170 1.68 14.37 -10.29
CA HIS A 170 2.39 15.63 -10.14
C HIS A 170 1.63 16.82 -10.74
N ASN A 171 0.33 16.65 -10.96
CA ASN A 171 -0.48 17.70 -11.54
C ASN A 171 -0.76 18.78 -10.47
N PRO A 172 -0.25 20.01 -10.63
CA PRO A 172 -0.49 21.08 -9.67
C PRO A 172 -1.99 21.40 -9.47
N ALA A 173 -2.80 21.17 -10.49
CA ALA A 173 -4.24 21.37 -10.39
C ALA A 173 -4.88 20.35 -9.41
N TYR A 174 -4.42 19.09 -9.39
CA TYR A 174 -4.88 18.12 -8.41
C TYR A 174 -4.53 18.55 -6.98
N GLU A 175 -3.28 18.95 -6.75
CA GLU A 175 -2.85 19.45 -5.44
C GLU A 175 -3.67 20.67 -5.00
N ALA A 176 -3.88 21.64 -5.89
CA ALA A 176 -4.67 22.83 -5.60
C ALA A 176 -6.12 22.48 -5.22
N ILE A 177 -6.72 21.51 -5.91
CA ILE A 177 -8.09 21.04 -5.63
C ILE A 177 -8.19 20.38 -4.27
N VAL A 178 -7.31 19.43 -3.95
CA VAL A 178 -7.36 18.72 -2.65
C VAL A 178 -7.03 19.66 -1.50
N ARG A 179 -6.07 20.58 -1.67
CA ARG A 179 -5.72 21.60 -0.70
C ARG A 179 -6.89 22.55 -0.43
N LYS A 180 -7.54 23.04 -1.49
CA LYS A 180 -8.74 23.87 -1.35
C LYS A 180 -9.85 23.12 -0.60
N ARG A 181 -10.15 21.89 -1.03
CA ARG A 181 -11.23 21.09 -0.43
C ARG A 181 -10.99 20.78 1.03
N LEU A 182 -9.74 20.41 1.39
CA LEU A 182 -9.40 20.21 2.80
C LEU A 182 -9.52 21.53 3.58
N GLY A 183 -9.07 22.64 3.02
CA GLY A 183 -9.21 23.96 3.62
C GLY A 183 -10.68 24.38 3.84
N ASP A 184 -11.57 24.04 2.92
CA ASP A 184 -13.01 24.30 3.10
C ASP A 184 -13.58 23.44 4.25
N ILE A 185 -13.18 22.16 4.37
CA ILE A 185 -13.54 21.27 5.49
C ILE A 185 -13.01 21.82 6.81
N MET A 186 -11.75 22.24 6.87
CA MET A 186 -11.14 22.75 8.09
C MET A 186 -11.72 24.09 8.58
N LYS A 187 -12.44 24.83 7.72
CA LYS A 187 -13.15 26.07 8.11
C LYS A 187 -14.55 25.81 8.69
N ASP A 188 -15.12 24.66 8.42
CA ASP A 188 -16.45 24.27 8.90
C ASP A 188 -16.32 23.43 10.15
N SER A 189 -16.53 24.04 11.31
CA SER A 189 -16.42 23.37 12.61
C SER A 189 -17.45 22.24 12.82
N SER A 190 -18.45 22.13 11.96
CA SER A 190 -19.44 21.05 12.00
C SER A 190 -18.95 19.77 11.32
N GLU A 191 -17.85 19.80 10.59
CA GLU A 191 -17.30 18.61 9.93
C GLU A 191 -16.68 17.64 10.92
N PRO A 192 -17.03 16.33 10.87
CA PRO A 192 -16.69 15.36 11.91
C PRO A 192 -15.19 15.12 12.08
N ILE A 193 -14.37 15.40 11.11
CA ILE A 193 -12.92 15.20 11.19
C ILE A 193 -12.28 16.00 12.33
N HIS A 194 -12.87 17.13 12.72
CA HIS A 194 -12.41 17.94 13.83
C HIS A 194 -12.38 17.19 15.15
N THR A 195 -13.12 16.10 15.30
CA THR A 195 -13.07 15.25 16.48
C THR A 195 -11.75 14.48 16.58
N LEU A 196 -11.09 14.20 15.46
CA LEU A 196 -9.91 13.33 15.35
C LEU A 196 -8.60 14.09 15.22
N VAL A 197 -8.57 15.16 14.39
CA VAL A 197 -7.30 15.76 13.95
C VAL A 197 -6.87 16.95 14.81
N ASP A 198 -5.56 17.14 14.89
CA ASP A 198 -4.94 18.37 15.37
C ASP A 198 -4.95 19.40 14.23
N GLU A 199 -5.72 20.46 14.39
CA GLU A 199 -5.91 21.49 13.36
C GLU A 199 -4.59 22.20 13.02
N GLY A 200 -3.74 22.44 14.01
CA GLY A 200 -2.43 23.08 13.78
C GLY A 200 -1.53 22.21 12.90
N GLU A 201 -1.50 20.92 13.14
CA GLU A 201 -0.72 19.98 12.30
C GLU A 201 -1.31 19.82 10.90
N VAL A 202 -2.64 19.83 10.76
CA VAL A 202 -3.29 19.82 9.43
C VAL A 202 -3.00 21.11 8.68
N HIS A 203 -3.00 22.29 9.34
CA HIS A 203 -2.61 23.54 8.69
C HIS A 203 -1.14 23.53 8.24
N LYS A 204 -0.21 23.05 9.06
CA LYS A 204 1.20 22.85 8.64
C LYS A 204 1.32 21.93 7.43
N LEU A 205 0.55 20.82 7.41
CA LEU A 205 0.47 19.95 6.25
C LEU A 205 0.02 20.70 4.99
N MET A 206 -1.00 21.53 5.11
CA MET A 206 -1.54 22.30 3.99
C MET A 206 -0.58 23.40 3.50
N GLU A 207 0.21 24.00 4.38
CA GLU A 207 1.19 25.05 4.03
C GLU A 207 2.51 24.47 3.49
N SER A 208 2.81 23.21 3.80
CA SER A 208 4.02 22.56 3.34
C SER A 208 4.05 22.39 1.82
N LYS A 209 5.25 22.38 1.26
CA LYS A 209 5.44 22.02 -0.15
C LYS A 209 5.12 20.52 -0.33
N SER A 210 4.60 20.16 -1.49
CA SER A 210 4.13 18.80 -1.81
C SER A 210 5.19 17.70 -1.78
N ASP A 211 6.47 18.06 -1.78
CA ASP A 211 7.57 17.09 -1.73
C ASP A 211 7.97 16.80 -0.28
N TYR A 212 7.46 15.71 0.26
CA TYR A 212 7.81 15.19 1.58
C TYR A 212 9.05 14.30 1.58
N GLY A 213 9.81 14.25 0.50
CA GLY A 213 11.03 13.46 0.36
C GLY A 213 10.78 11.95 0.34
N LYS A 214 10.07 11.39 1.32
CA LYS A 214 9.74 9.96 1.41
C LYS A 214 8.22 9.74 1.37
N PRO A 215 7.75 8.72 0.63
CA PRO A 215 6.35 8.30 0.72
C PRO A 215 6.01 7.86 2.15
N TRP A 216 4.85 8.28 2.65
CA TRP A 216 4.35 7.86 3.96
C TRP A 216 3.71 6.47 3.92
N PHE A 217 3.39 5.97 2.71
CA PHE A 217 2.87 4.63 2.49
C PHE A 217 3.21 4.13 1.07
N GLY A 218 3.63 2.87 0.97
CA GLY A 218 3.99 2.26 -0.31
C GLY A 218 5.13 2.98 -1.01
N GLN A 219 4.97 3.25 -2.30
CA GLN A 219 5.97 3.91 -3.14
C GLN A 219 5.59 5.34 -3.55
N LEU A 220 4.32 5.69 -3.47
CA LEU A 220 3.79 6.86 -4.17
C LEU A 220 3.07 7.88 -3.28
N MET A 221 2.64 7.49 -2.07
CA MET A 221 1.82 8.35 -1.23
C MET A 221 2.66 9.49 -0.62
N ALA A 222 2.36 10.72 -1.02
CA ALA A 222 3.02 11.96 -0.59
C ALA A 222 1.98 12.96 -0.06
N GLY A 223 2.31 14.23 0.03
CA GLY A 223 1.48 15.24 0.65
C GLY A 223 0.06 15.41 0.07
N PRO A 224 -0.10 15.57 -1.24
CA PRO A 224 -1.43 15.70 -1.82
C PRO A 224 -2.31 14.48 -1.53
N GLN A 225 -1.73 13.27 -1.50
CA GLN A 225 -2.44 12.05 -1.13
C GLN A 225 -2.78 12.00 0.36
N MET A 226 -1.98 12.62 1.24
CA MET A 226 -2.34 12.75 2.65
C MET A 226 -3.54 13.68 2.84
N MET A 227 -3.57 14.80 2.13
CA MET A 227 -4.73 15.69 2.14
C MET A 227 -6.00 14.98 1.62
N ALA A 228 -5.87 14.22 0.52
CA ALA A 228 -6.97 13.42 0.00
C ALA A 228 -7.44 12.37 1.02
N TYR A 229 -6.52 11.71 1.71
CA TYR A 229 -6.82 10.72 2.75
C TYR A 229 -7.63 11.33 3.91
N LEU A 230 -7.29 12.54 4.36
CA LEU A 230 -8.08 13.24 5.37
C LEU A 230 -9.49 13.60 4.88
N ILE A 231 -9.61 14.03 3.62
CA ILE A 231 -10.91 14.30 2.99
C ILE A 231 -11.76 13.02 2.93
N GLU A 232 -11.16 11.89 2.56
CA GLU A 232 -11.85 10.59 2.52
C GLU A 232 -12.31 10.13 3.89
N ILE A 233 -11.46 10.29 4.94
CA ILE A 233 -11.83 10.00 6.33
C ILE A 233 -13.04 10.87 6.74
N ASN A 234 -12.98 12.16 6.48
CA ASN A 234 -14.09 13.07 6.79
C ASN A 234 -15.38 12.65 6.07
N TYR A 235 -15.28 12.35 4.78
CA TYR A 235 -16.42 11.85 4.01
C TYR A 235 -17.00 10.57 4.59
N TRP A 236 -16.14 9.63 4.99
CA TRP A 236 -16.52 8.35 5.58
C TRP A 236 -17.24 8.54 6.93
N LEU A 237 -16.68 9.36 7.81
CA LEU A 237 -17.31 9.69 9.10
C LEU A 237 -18.71 10.27 8.91
N LYS A 238 -18.84 11.21 7.97
CA LYS A 238 -20.11 11.89 7.66
C LYS A 238 -21.11 10.94 6.99
N LYS A 239 -20.66 10.17 6.00
CA LYS A 239 -21.50 9.24 5.22
C LYS A 239 -22.12 8.15 6.05
N TYR A 240 -21.39 7.63 7.04
CA TYR A 240 -21.79 6.51 7.89
C TYR A 240 -22.17 6.95 9.32
N GLU A 241 -22.26 8.26 9.56
CA GLU A 241 -22.64 8.84 10.86
C GLU A 241 -21.81 8.26 12.03
N ILE A 242 -20.50 8.07 11.78
CA ILE A 242 -19.60 7.49 12.77
C ILE A 242 -19.40 8.46 13.93
N ARG A 243 -19.72 8.02 15.13
CA ARG A 243 -19.45 8.78 16.36
C ARG A 243 -18.11 8.40 16.93
N THR A 244 -17.32 9.40 17.27
CA THR A 244 -16.03 9.25 17.95
C THR A 244 -16.22 9.54 19.44
N GLU A 245 -16.67 8.54 20.19
CA GLU A 245 -16.73 8.57 21.65
C GLU A 245 -15.46 7.92 22.19
N LEU A 246 -14.61 8.71 22.89
CA LEU A 246 -13.36 8.29 23.51
C LEU A 246 -13.38 8.57 25.01
#